data_85c11f185518c9bc37916a7506831faf
#
_entry.id   85c11f185518c9bc37916a7506831faf
#
_cell.length_a   1.000
_cell.length_b   1.000
_cell.length_c   1.000
_cell.angle_alpha   90.00
_cell.angle_beta   90.00
_cell.angle_gamma   90.00
#
_symmetry.space_group_name_H-M   'P 1'
#
loop_
_entity.id
_entity.type
_entity.pdbx_description
1 polymer ?
#
loop_
_entity_poly.entity_id
_entity_poly.type
_entity_poly.pdbx_seq_one_letter_code
_entity_poly.pdbx_strand_id
1 'polypeptide(L)'
;MRCLQGDEMPLLPIDSPAPDFALKDQFGNVVSLASLLGSWTVIYFYPRDDTPGCTREACSFRDNFAGIRDAGATVIGVSADGAESHREFARKYKLPFSLLIDEGNQMARDYGAWGPKSMYGRTYEGIIRSTYILDPGGRVAKVWPKVKPDSHGSQVLDWLR
;
A
#
# COMPACT_ATOMS: atom_id res chain seq x y z
N MET A 1 3.27 28.10 -7.60
CA MET A 1 2.24 27.06 -7.53
C MET A 1 2.45 26.06 -8.65
N ARG A 2 2.43 24.80 -8.34
CA ARG A 2 2.59 23.77 -9.35
C ARG A 2 1.26 23.50 -10.07
N CYS A 3 1.29 23.49 -11.37
CA CYS A 3 0.14 23.08 -12.15
C CYS A 3 0.17 21.57 -12.33
N LEU A 4 -0.92 20.90 -11.95
CA LEU A 4 -1.02 19.48 -12.17
C LEU A 4 -1.32 19.18 -13.63
N GLN A 5 -0.60 18.24 -14.18
CA GLN A 5 -0.95 17.69 -15.47
C GLN A 5 -2.15 16.76 -15.28
N GLY A 6 -2.98 16.61 -16.29
CA GLY A 6 -4.19 15.82 -16.18
C GLY A 6 -3.97 14.35 -15.79
N ASP A 7 -2.78 13.84 -16.03
CA ASP A 7 -2.42 12.46 -15.74
C ASP A 7 -1.53 12.31 -14.52
N GLU A 8 -1.19 13.40 -13.83
CA GLU A 8 -0.36 13.33 -12.65
C GLU A 8 -1.18 12.85 -11.45
N MET A 9 -0.60 11.91 -10.72
CA MET A 9 -1.17 11.43 -9.47
C MET A 9 -0.91 12.46 -8.36
N PRO A 10 -1.94 12.87 -7.60
CA PRO A 10 -1.77 13.85 -6.52
C PRO A 10 -1.19 13.20 -5.26
N LEU A 11 0.07 12.82 -5.33
CA LEU A 11 0.77 12.19 -4.20
C LEU A 11 0.87 13.12 -3.01
N LEU A 12 0.85 12.52 -1.82
CA LEU A 12 1.03 13.27 -0.59
C LEU A 12 2.48 13.75 -0.48
N PRO A 13 2.70 15.00 -0.05
CA PRO A 13 4.06 15.50 0.14
C PRO A 13 4.77 14.80 1.30
N ILE A 14 6.10 14.72 1.21
CA ILE A 14 6.93 14.29 2.33
C ILE A 14 6.70 15.24 3.50
N ASP A 15 6.69 14.72 4.71
CA ASP A 15 6.41 15.41 5.98
C ASP A 15 4.98 15.88 6.19
N SER A 16 4.07 15.60 5.25
CA SER A 16 2.66 15.90 5.46
C SER A 16 2.03 14.84 6.38
N PRO A 17 1.00 15.21 7.16
CA PRO A 17 0.27 14.21 7.92
C PRO A 17 -0.46 13.25 6.98
N ALA A 18 -0.39 11.97 7.29
CA ALA A 18 -1.11 10.97 6.51
C ALA A 18 -2.62 11.09 6.76
N PRO A 19 -3.45 10.90 5.73
CA PRO A 19 -4.89 10.86 5.93
C PRO A 19 -5.32 9.74 6.87
N ASP A 20 -6.29 10.02 7.71
CA ASP A 20 -6.82 9.05 8.66
C ASP A 20 -7.54 7.92 7.93
N PHE A 21 -7.54 6.74 8.53
CA PHE A 21 -8.30 5.60 8.02
C PHE A 21 -8.61 4.64 9.17
N ALA A 22 -9.67 3.85 8.97
CA ALA A 22 -10.02 2.75 9.87
C ALA A 22 -10.73 1.69 9.02
N LEU A 23 -10.02 0.63 8.68
CA LEU A 23 -10.51 -0.42 7.78
C LEU A 23 -10.29 -1.79 8.41
N LYS A 24 -11.15 -2.74 8.06
CA LYS A 24 -11.00 -4.12 8.49
C LYS A 24 -9.95 -4.84 7.64
N ASP A 25 -9.21 -5.73 8.28
CA ASP A 25 -8.32 -6.65 7.58
C ASP A 25 -9.06 -7.95 7.25
N GLN A 26 -8.34 -8.93 6.70
CA GLN A 26 -8.90 -10.22 6.27
C GLN A 26 -9.49 -11.05 7.43
N PHE A 27 -9.16 -10.72 8.66
CA PHE A 27 -9.66 -11.43 9.84
C PHE A 27 -10.76 -10.66 10.59
N GLY A 28 -11.18 -9.51 10.06
CA GLY A 28 -12.19 -8.69 10.68
C GLY A 28 -11.68 -7.74 11.75
N ASN A 29 -10.37 -7.67 11.96
CA ASN A 29 -9.77 -6.73 12.89
C ASN A 29 -9.72 -5.34 12.27
N VAL A 30 -10.10 -4.31 13.03
CA VAL A 30 -10.00 -2.93 12.55
C VAL A 30 -8.57 -2.44 12.71
N VAL A 31 -7.99 -1.98 11.60
CA VAL A 31 -6.67 -1.35 11.58
C VAL A 31 -6.88 0.11 11.26
N SER A 32 -6.39 1.00 12.11
CA SER A 32 -6.53 2.44 11.92
C SER A 32 -5.16 3.12 11.97
N LEU A 33 -5.10 4.32 11.42
CA LEU A 33 -3.87 5.11 11.52
C LEU A 33 -3.47 5.29 12.98
N ALA A 34 -4.43 5.59 13.86
CA ALA A 34 -4.16 5.78 15.28
C ALA A 34 -3.53 4.54 15.92
N SER A 35 -3.97 3.34 15.52
CA SER A 35 -3.44 2.09 16.07
C SER A 35 -2.01 1.80 15.61
N LEU A 36 -1.52 2.48 14.59
CA LEU A 36 -0.20 2.27 14.02
C LEU A 36 0.83 3.28 14.49
N LEU A 37 0.41 4.34 15.17
CA LEU A 37 1.33 5.35 15.67
C LEU A 37 2.32 4.74 16.66
N GLY A 38 3.54 5.28 16.67
CA GLY A 38 4.61 4.77 17.51
C GLY A 38 5.54 3.79 16.81
N SER A 39 5.18 3.34 15.59
CA SER A 39 6.01 2.47 14.77
C SER A 39 6.02 2.98 13.33
N TRP A 40 7.03 2.61 12.58
CA TRP A 40 7.06 2.86 11.14
C TRP A 40 6.04 1.97 10.46
N THR A 41 5.35 2.50 9.45
CA THR A 41 4.33 1.76 8.71
C THR A 41 4.59 1.83 7.23
N VAL A 42 4.62 0.68 6.57
CA VAL A 42 4.67 0.57 5.12
C VAL A 42 3.27 0.28 4.62
N ILE A 43 2.71 1.16 3.80
CA ILE A 43 1.39 0.99 3.22
C ILE A 43 1.56 0.89 1.71
N TYR A 44 1.18 -0.25 1.12
CA TYR A 44 1.25 -0.38 -0.33
C TYR A 44 -0.13 -0.62 -0.91
N PHE A 45 -0.44 0.12 -1.97
CA PHE A 45 -1.69 0.02 -2.70
C PHE A 45 -1.49 -0.83 -3.94
N TYR A 46 -2.37 -1.81 -4.15
CA TYR A 46 -2.29 -2.70 -5.29
C TYR A 46 -3.68 -2.92 -5.87
N PRO A 47 -3.79 -3.19 -7.19
CA PRO A 47 -5.09 -3.24 -7.86
C PRO A 47 -5.97 -4.41 -7.46
N ARG A 48 -5.40 -5.63 -7.31
CA ARG A 48 -6.24 -6.81 -7.16
C ARG A 48 -5.47 -8.01 -6.63
N ASP A 49 -6.10 -8.73 -5.68
CA ASP A 49 -5.55 -9.97 -5.13
C ASP A 49 -5.28 -11.00 -6.23
N ASP A 50 -4.20 -11.75 -6.04
CA ASP A 50 -3.84 -12.93 -6.82
C ASP A 50 -3.73 -12.66 -8.33
N THR A 51 -3.34 -11.47 -8.72
CA THR A 51 -2.90 -11.16 -10.07
C THR A 51 -1.37 -11.25 -10.13
N PRO A 52 -0.76 -11.48 -11.31
CA PRO A 52 0.68 -11.74 -11.37
C PRO A 52 1.57 -10.70 -10.70
N GLY A 53 1.37 -9.41 -11.02
CA GLY A 53 2.16 -8.34 -10.44
C GLY A 53 1.91 -8.16 -8.94
N CYS A 54 0.65 -8.23 -8.52
CA CYS A 54 0.30 -8.08 -7.10
C CYS A 54 0.82 -9.25 -6.29
N THR A 55 0.81 -10.46 -6.86
CA THR A 55 1.37 -11.64 -6.20
C THR A 55 2.88 -11.51 -6.01
N ARG A 56 3.60 -11.07 -7.04
CA ARG A 56 5.05 -10.88 -6.94
C ARG A 56 5.40 -9.83 -5.91
N GLU A 57 4.65 -8.73 -5.88
CA GLU A 57 4.87 -7.67 -4.89
C GLU A 57 4.62 -8.18 -3.46
N ALA A 58 3.50 -8.85 -3.24
CA ALA A 58 3.17 -9.41 -1.93
C ALA A 58 4.23 -10.41 -1.47
N CYS A 59 4.68 -11.28 -2.37
CA CYS A 59 5.72 -12.26 -2.04
C CYS A 59 7.07 -11.59 -1.76
N SER A 60 7.37 -10.49 -2.44
CA SER A 60 8.58 -9.71 -2.16
C SER A 60 8.54 -9.12 -0.74
N PHE A 61 7.40 -8.57 -0.33
CA PHE A 61 7.22 -8.12 1.06
C PHE A 61 7.29 -9.27 2.05
N ARG A 62 6.66 -10.41 1.74
CA ARG A 62 6.73 -11.60 2.59
C ARG A 62 8.17 -12.04 2.82
N ASP A 63 8.95 -12.12 1.76
CA ASP A 63 10.33 -12.62 1.83
C ASP A 63 11.25 -11.67 2.59
N ASN A 64 10.90 -10.40 2.69
CA ASN A 64 11.65 -9.39 3.42
C ASN A 64 10.99 -8.97 4.74
N PHE A 65 9.91 -9.63 5.11
CA PHE A 65 9.08 -9.19 6.24
C PHE A 65 9.83 -9.21 7.57
N ALA A 66 10.60 -10.26 7.83
CA ALA A 66 11.37 -10.36 9.07
C ALA A 66 12.34 -9.19 9.23
N GLY A 67 13.05 -8.83 8.15
CA GLY A 67 13.97 -7.69 8.17
C GLY A 67 13.23 -6.36 8.34
N ILE A 68 12.09 -6.20 7.68
CA ILE A 68 11.27 -4.99 7.80
C ILE A 68 10.78 -4.84 9.25
N ARG A 69 10.27 -5.92 9.83
CA ARG A 69 9.82 -5.92 11.21
C ARG A 69 10.97 -5.61 12.18
N ASP A 70 12.13 -6.20 11.96
CA ASP A 70 13.31 -5.96 12.79
C ASP A 70 13.79 -4.51 12.69
N ALA A 71 13.51 -3.85 11.57
CA ALA A 71 13.79 -2.41 11.39
C ALA A 71 12.72 -1.52 12.06
N GLY A 72 11.73 -2.12 12.73
CA GLY A 72 10.70 -1.38 13.46
C GLY A 72 9.48 -0.99 12.64
N ALA A 73 9.23 -1.67 11.53
CA ALA A 73 8.12 -1.32 10.64
C ALA A 73 7.07 -2.43 10.53
N THR A 74 5.84 -2.02 10.26
CA THR A 74 4.70 -2.88 9.95
C THR A 74 4.38 -2.73 8.47
N VAL A 75 3.94 -3.80 7.83
CA VAL A 75 3.52 -3.79 6.42
C VAL A 75 2.03 -3.99 6.33
N ILE A 76 1.38 -3.17 5.52
CA ILE A 76 -0.06 -3.25 5.25
C ILE A 76 -0.29 -3.16 3.74
N GLY A 77 -0.99 -4.13 3.17
CA GLY A 77 -1.45 -4.06 1.79
C GLY A 77 -2.89 -3.53 1.75
N VAL A 78 -3.23 -2.79 0.72
CA VAL A 78 -4.57 -2.18 0.58
C VAL A 78 -5.09 -2.40 -0.83
N SER A 79 -6.27 -2.99 -0.93
CA SER A 79 -7.03 -3.05 -2.18
C SER A 79 -8.52 -3.08 -1.88
N ALA A 80 -9.35 -2.96 -2.91
CA ALA A 80 -10.80 -2.97 -2.76
C ALA A 80 -11.40 -4.38 -2.65
N ASP A 81 -10.57 -5.41 -2.75
CA ASP A 81 -11.04 -6.79 -2.62
C ASP A 81 -11.58 -7.05 -1.21
N GLY A 82 -12.55 -7.97 -1.12
CA GLY A 82 -13.21 -8.26 0.15
C GLY A 82 -12.44 -9.21 1.05
N ALA A 83 -13.02 -9.48 2.23
CA ALA A 83 -12.39 -10.31 3.26
C ALA A 83 -12.05 -11.71 2.77
N GLU A 84 -12.96 -12.36 2.05
CA GLU A 84 -12.73 -13.73 1.57
C GLU A 84 -11.58 -13.78 0.58
N SER A 85 -11.54 -12.84 -0.35
CA SER A 85 -10.45 -12.74 -1.33
C SER A 85 -9.11 -12.52 -0.64
N HIS A 86 -9.06 -11.59 0.31
CA HIS A 86 -7.84 -11.30 1.07
C HIS A 86 -7.38 -12.51 1.89
N ARG A 87 -8.32 -13.22 2.55
CA ARG A 87 -7.96 -14.42 3.32
C ARG A 87 -7.35 -15.48 2.43
N GLU A 88 -7.96 -15.72 1.27
CA GLU A 88 -7.48 -16.73 0.33
C GLU A 88 -6.11 -16.36 -0.23
N PHE A 89 -5.93 -15.09 -0.58
CA PHE A 89 -4.65 -14.59 -1.09
C PHE A 89 -3.55 -14.74 -0.03
N ALA A 90 -3.83 -14.30 1.20
CA ALA A 90 -2.87 -14.38 2.29
C ALA A 90 -2.54 -15.84 2.63
N ARG A 91 -3.55 -16.72 2.61
CA ARG A 91 -3.35 -18.15 2.89
C ARG A 91 -2.51 -18.81 1.79
N LYS A 92 -2.84 -18.54 0.54
CA LYS A 92 -2.19 -19.17 -0.61
C LYS A 92 -0.69 -18.87 -0.67
N TYR A 93 -0.32 -17.63 -0.36
CA TYR A 93 1.07 -17.19 -0.44
C TYR A 93 1.72 -16.99 0.93
N LYS A 94 1.04 -17.36 2.01
CA LYS A 94 1.53 -17.25 3.38
C LYS A 94 2.00 -15.84 3.72
N LEU A 95 1.15 -14.87 3.44
CA LEU A 95 1.45 -13.47 3.71
C LEU A 95 1.28 -13.18 5.20
N PRO A 96 2.33 -12.70 5.89
CA PRO A 96 2.31 -12.52 7.35
C PRO A 96 1.80 -11.15 7.80
N PHE A 97 1.21 -10.36 6.91
CA PHE A 97 0.76 -9.00 7.22
C PHE A 97 -0.70 -8.80 6.86
N SER A 98 -1.28 -7.72 7.38
CA SER A 98 -2.69 -7.40 7.14
C SER A 98 -2.93 -6.90 5.72
N LEU A 99 -4.04 -7.34 5.15
CA LEU A 99 -4.55 -6.82 3.88
C LEU A 99 -5.86 -6.10 4.20
N LEU A 100 -5.88 -4.78 4.02
CA LEU A 100 -7.04 -3.96 4.35
C LEU A 100 -8.07 -3.97 3.23
N ILE A 101 -9.32 -3.95 3.63
CA ILE A 101 -10.47 -3.96 2.72
C ILE A 101 -10.88 -2.50 2.48
N ASP A 102 -10.47 -1.95 1.36
CA ASP A 102 -10.79 -0.56 0.98
C ASP A 102 -11.96 -0.54 0.00
N GLU A 103 -13.12 -0.94 0.48
CA GLU A 103 -14.32 -0.95 -0.35
C GLU A 103 -14.59 0.44 -0.89
N GLY A 104 -14.78 0.54 -2.20
CA GLY A 104 -15.00 1.83 -2.86
C GLY A 104 -13.74 2.67 -3.06
N ASN A 105 -12.57 2.20 -2.66
CA ASN A 105 -11.27 2.84 -2.90
C ASN A 105 -11.12 4.22 -2.24
N GLN A 106 -11.79 4.46 -1.11
CA GLN A 106 -11.72 5.77 -0.45
C GLN A 106 -10.32 6.06 0.08
N MET A 107 -9.70 5.08 0.75
CA MET A 107 -8.34 5.25 1.26
C MET A 107 -7.35 5.49 0.12
N ALA A 108 -7.49 4.74 -0.97
CA ALA A 108 -6.64 4.92 -2.13
C ALA A 108 -6.75 6.34 -2.68
N ARG A 109 -7.97 6.89 -2.77
CA ARG A 109 -8.17 8.27 -3.22
C ARG A 109 -7.56 9.27 -2.26
N ASP A 110 -7.76 9.07 -0.97
CA ASP A 110 -7.21 9.99 0.05
C ASP A 110 -5.69 10.03 0.02
N TYR A 111 -5.05 8.93 -0.34
CA TYR A 111 -3.59 8.83 -0.41
C TYR A 111 -3.04 9.12 -1.81
N GLY A 112 -3.88 9.52 -2.75
CA GLY A 112 -3.43 9.81 -4.11
C GLY A 112 -3.03 8.60 -4.92
N ALA A 113 -3.44 7.39 -4.48
CA ALA A 113 -3.15 6.12 -5.16
C ALA A 113 -4.26 5.75 -6.15
N TRP A 114 -4.96 6.73 -6.67
CA TRP A 114 -6.05 6.57 -7.62
C TRP A 114 -5.89 7.59 -8.75
N GLY A 115 -6.03 7.14 -9.96
CA GLY A 115 -5.93 8.06 -11.08
C GLY A 115 -6.06 7.37 -12.43
N PRO A 116 -5.79 8.12 -13.49
CA PRO A 116 -5.94 7.59 -14.84
C PRO A 116 -4.87 6.53 -15.15
N LYS A 117 -5.33 5.46 -15.78
CA LYS A 117 -4.48 4.38 -16.28
C LYS A 117 -4.80 4.16 -17.75
N SER A 118 -3.83 3.67 -18.49
CA SER A 118 -4.00 3.39 -19.92
C SER A 118 -3.67 1.93 -20.20
N MET A 119 -4.54 1.28 -20.97
CA MET A 119 -4.32 -0.09 -21.41
C MET A 119 -4.96 -0.28 -22.78
N TYR A 120 -4.19 -0.77 -23.75
CA TYR A 120 -4.66 -1.01 -25.11
C TYR A 120 -5.35 0.22 -25.74
N GLY A 121 -4.79 1.41 -25.52
CA GLY A 121 -5.34 2.66 -26.06
C GLY A 121 -6.55 3.21 -25.33
N ARG A 122 -7.01 2.54 -24.26
CA ARG A 122 -8.11 3.00 -23.44
C ARG A 122 -7.58 3.63 -22.17
N THR A 123 -8.23 4.72 -21.74
CA THR A 123 -7.96 5.37 -20.47
C THR A 123 -9.10 5.05 -19.51
N TYR A 124 -8.74 4.68 -18.28
CA TYR A 124 -9.72 4.41 -17.22
C TYR A 124 -9.14 4.83 -15.89
N GLU A 125 -10.02 4.97 -14.89
CA GLU A 125 -9.59 5.30 -13.54
C GLU A 125 -9.36 4.02 -12.74
N GLY A 126 -8.31 3.99 -11.95
CA GLY A 126 -8.02 2.82 -11.15
C GLY A 126 -6.92 3.07 -10.14
N ILE A 127 -6.57 2.01 -9.40
CA ILE A 127 -5.50 2.04 -8.42
C ILE A 127 -4.15 2.23 -9.12
N ILE A 128 -3.40 3.19 -8.65
CA ILE A 128 -2.01 3.39 -9.05
C ILE A 128 -1.15 2.64 -8.03
N ARG A 129 -0.38 1.66 -8.49
CA ARG A 129 0.51 0.88 -7.63
C ARG A 129 1.54 1.81 -7.04
N SER A 130 1.45 2.03 -5.73
CA SER A 130 2.29 2.99 -5.02
C SER A 130 2.47 2.55 -3.58
N THR A 131 3.53 3.06 -2.94
CA THR A 131 3.84 2.71 -1.56
C THR A 131 4.22 3.94 -0.79
N TYR A 132 3.71 4.03 0.43
CA TYR A 132 4.06 5.07 1.40
C TYR A 132 4.76 4.44 2.59
N ILE A 133 5.74 5.13 3.15
CA ILE A 133 6.25 4.82 4.48
C ILE A 133 5.88 5.99 5.38
N LEU A 134 5.20 5.68 6.48
CA LEU A 134 4.85 6.66 7.50
C LEU A 134 5.79 6.50 8.67
N ASP A 135 6.23 7.63 9.23
CA ASP A 135 7.05 7.61 10.44
C ASP A 135 6.18 7.34 11.68
N PRO A 136 6.77 7.15 12.86
CA PRO A 136 5.99 6.88 14.08
C PRO A 136 5.00 7.98 14.46
N GLY A 137 5.18 9.20 13.97
CA GLY A 137 4.25 10.29 14.19
C GLY A 137 3.10 10.35 13.20
N GLY A 138 3.03 9.42 12.23
CA GLY A 138 1.98 9.41 11.24
C GLY A 138 2.20 10.36 10.08
N ARG A 139 3.44 10.78 9.84
CA ARG A 139 3.78 11.64 8.71
C ARG A 139 4.40 10.85 7.60
N VAL A 140 4.21 11.32 6.37
CA VAL A 140 4.77 10.68 5.17
C VAL A 140 6.29 10.87 5.16
N ALA A 141 7.03 9.77 5.25
CA ALA A 141 8.50 9.79 5.22
C ALA A 141 9.07 9.44 3.85
N LYS A 142 8.37 8.62 3.10
CA LYS A 142 8.82 8.17 1.78
C LYS A 142 7.63 7.79 0.91
N VAL A 143 7.73 8.04 -0.39
CA VAL A 143 6.72 7.65 -1.37
C VAL A 143 7.41 6.99 -2.56
N TRP A 144 6.88 5.88 -3.01
CA TRP A 144 7.22 5.27 -4.30
C TRP A 144 6.01 5.42 -5.21
N PRO A 145 6.03 6.37 -6.16
CA PRO A 145 4.90 6.55 -7.09
C PRO A 145 4.83 5.49 -8.17
N LYS A 146 5.93 4.79 -8.38
CA LYS A 146 6.04 3.66 -9.31
C LYS A 146 6.75 2.53 -8.60
N VAL A 147 6.24 1.32 -8.76
CA VAL A 147 6.73 0.16 -8.04
C VAL A 147 7.12 -0.93 -9.02
N LYS A 148 8.28 -1.52 -8.80
CA LYS A 148 8.70 -2.75 -9.49
C LYS A 148 8.33 -3.92 -8.58
N PRO A 149 7.29 -4.69 -8.91
CA PRO A 149 6.76 -5.69 -7.97
C PRO A 149 7.78 -6.70 -7.47
N ASP A 150 8.68 -7.15 -8.33
CA ASP A 150 9.59 -8.27 -8.01
C ASP A 150 10.59 -7.94 -6.90
N SER A 151 11.03 -6.69 -6.82
CA SER A 151 12.10 -6.29 -5.90
C SER A 151 11.67 -5.25 -4.87
N HIS A 152 10.38 -4.93 -4.83
CA HIS A 152 9.93 -3.80 -4.00
C HIS A 152 10.12 -4.04 -2.51
N GLY A 153 9.89 -5.27 -2.05
CA GLY A 153 10.10 -5.59 -0.63
C GLY A 153 11.54 -5.35 -0.17
N SER A 154 12.51 -5.75 -0.99
CA SER A 154 13.91 -5.48 -0.64
C SER A 154 14.27 -4.01 -0.76
N GLN A 155 13.67 -3.30 -1.71
CA GLN A 155 13.86 -1.86 -1.86
C GLN A 155 13.35 -1.10 -0.62
N VAL A 156 12.19 -1.49 -0.11
CA VAL A 156 11.63 -0.91 1.11
C VAL A 156 12.52 -1.22 2.31
N LEU A 157 12.96 -2.46 2.43
CA LEU A 157 13.85 -2.87 3.52
C LEU A 157 15.14 -2.05 3.51
N ASP A 158 15.75 -1.88 2.33
CA ASP A 158 16.99 -1.10 2.20
C ASP A 158 16.77 0.34 2.66
N TRP A 159 15.63 0.93 2.35
CA TRP A 159 15.32 2.30 2.77
C TRP A 159 15.18 2.40 4.29
N LEU A 160 14.59 1.37 4.93
CA LEU A 160 14.36 1.37 6.38
C LEU A 160 15.63 1.15 7.22
N ARG A 161 16.65 0.60 6.63
CA ARG A 161 17.92 0.33 7.32
C ARG A 161 18.76 1.57 7.55
#